data_7fe776b2ced5f7dcf4a6147fa0c7cb6b
#
_entry.id   7fe776b2ced5f7dcf4a6147fa0c7cb6b
#
_cell.length_a   1.000
_cell.length_b   1.000
_cell.length_c   1.000
_cell.angle_alpha   90.00
_cell.angle_beta   90.00
_cell.angle_gamma   90.00
#
_symmetry.space_group_name_H-M   'P 1'
#
loop_
_entity.id
_entity.type
_entity.pdbx_description
1 polymer ?
#
loop_
_entity_poly.entity_id
_entity_poly.type
_entity_poly.pdbx_seq_one_letter_code
_entity_poly.pdbx_strand_id
1 'polypeptide(L)'
;MAVKDSDICIVGGSGHVGLPLALAFTAVGQRVVIYDLNVTALETIKTGSMPFVEHEAEPLLRNALDKRLLVLSSDPSDVSKAHHVIIAIGTPVDEYLNPQLRALLDLFVTLSPYLDPSQTIIIR
;
A
#
# COMPACT_ATOMS: atom_id res chain seq x y z
N MET A 1 2.30 -1.78 21.68
CA MET A 1 2.11 -1.02 20.44
C MET A 1 3.43 -0.87 19.69
N ALA A 2 3.40 -1.02 18.38
CA ALA A 2 4.60 -0.81 17.59
C ALA A 2 4.97 0.67 17.50
N VAL A 3 6.25 0.96 17.36
CA VAL A 3 6.71 2.32 17.07
C VAL A 3 6.23 2.72 15.68
N LYS A 4 5.66 3.90 15.55
CA LYS A 4 5.15 4.43 14.28
C LYS A 4 6.26 5.19 13.57
N ASP A 5 6.87 4.59 12.57
CA ASP A 5 7.92 5.19 11.76
C ASP A 5 7.44 5.60 10.36
N SER A 6 6.19 5.32 10.03
CA SER A 6 5.54 5.72 8.79
C SER A 6 4.26 6.48 9.08
N ASP A 7 3.91 7.39 8.18
CA ASP A 7 2.67 8.16 8.32
C ASP A 7 1.49 7.36 7.77
N ILE A 8 1.70 6.70 6.64
CA ILE A 8 0.64 6.01 5.91
C ILE A 8 1.13 4.64 5.46
N CYS A 9 0.29 3.63 5.63
CA CYS A 9 0.46 2.34 4.97
C CYS A 9 -0.63 2.19 3.92
N ILE A 10 -0.24 1.82 2.70
CA ILE A 10 -1.21 1.51 1.65
C ILE A 10 -1.18 0.01 1.40
N VAL A 11 -2.27 -0.65 1.77
CA VAL A 11 -2.47 -2.07 1.54
C VAL A 11 -2.97 -2.25 0.12
N GLY A 12 -2.27 -3.04 -0.67
CA GLY A 12 -2.51 -3.12 -2.11
C GLY A 12 -1.82 -1.99 -2.88
N GLY A 13 -0.75 -1.47 -2.32
CA GLY A 13 -0.07 -0.27 -2.83
C GLY A 13 0.77 -0.47 -4.08
N SER A 14 0.86 -1.69 -4.62
CA SER A 14 1.52 -1.91 -5.91
C SER A 14 0.55 -1.82 -7.09
N GLY A 15 -0.75 -1.66 -6.83
CA GLY A 15 -1.78 -1.64 -7.85
C GLY A 15 -2.03 -0.27 -8.47
N HIS A 16 -2.97 -0.24 -9.43
CA HIS A 16 -3.26 0.95 -10.24
C HIS A 16 -3.86 2.11 -9.43
N VAL A 17 -4.44 1.86 -8.27
CA VAL A 17 -4.95 2.89 -7.38
C VAL A 17 -3.95 3.18 -6.27
N GLY A 18 -3.42 2.14 -5.64
CA GLY A 18 -2.57 2.28 -4.47
C GLY A 18 -1.23 2.95 -4.77
N LEU A 19 -0.57 2.58 -5.86
CA LEU A 19 0.75 3.13 -6.16
C LEU A 19 0.71 4.60 -6.53
N PRO A 20 -0.17 5.07 -7.43
CA PRO A 20 -0.28 6.51 -7.67
C PRO A 20 -0.64 7.30 -6.41
N LEU A 21 -1.50 6.75 -5.55
CA LEU A 21 -1.84 7.38 -4.28
C LEU A 21 -0.64 7.49 -3.36
N ALA A 22 0.18 6.43 -3.26
CA ALA A 22 1.41 6.44 -2.48
C ALA A 22 2.37 7.53 -2.99
N LEU A 23 2.50 7.65 -4.30
CA LEU A 23 3.38 8.66 -4.90
C LEU A 23 2.88 10.08 -4.64
N ALA A 24 1.56 10.28 -4.65
CA ALA A 24 0.98 11.58 -4.31
C ALA A 24 1.32 11.98 -2.86
N PHE A 25 1.23 11.04 -1.91
CA PHE A 25 1.59 11.32 -0.53
C PHE A 25 3.08 11.58 -0.35
N THR A 26 3.94 10.78 -0.98
CA THR A 26 5.39 11.00 -0.86
C THR A 26 5.82 12.32 -1.51
N ALA A 27 5.10 12.76 -2.56
CA ALA A 27 5.39 14.03 -3.23
C ALA A 27 5.20 15.23 -2.29
N VAL A 28 4.36 15.10 -1.27
CA VAL A 28 4.16 16.15 -0.26
C VAL A 28 4.88 15.85 1.06
N GLY A 29 5.83 14.92 1.04
CA GLY A 29 6.72 14.66 2.18
C GLY A 29 6.23 13.64 3.19
N GLN A 30 5.15 12.92 2.91
CA GLN A 30 4.67 11.87 3.81
C GLN A 30 5.51 10.60 3.66
N ARG A 31 5.75 9.92 4.77
CA ARG A 31 6.44 8.62 4.78
C ARG A 31 5.39 7.52 4.57
N VAL A 32 5.56 6.76 3.50
CA VAL A 32 4.59 5.74 3.09
C VAL A 32 5.23 4.37 3.05
N VAL A 33 4.56 3.38 3.66
CA VAL A 33 4.89 1.98 3.46
C VAL A 33 3.81 1.36 2.57
N ILE A 34 4.24 0.68 1.51
CA ILE A 34 3.36 -0.12 0.66
C ILE A 34 3.43 -1.55 1.15
N TYR A 35 2.30 -2.10 1.57
CA TYR A 35 2.15 -3.52 1.86
C TYR A 35 1.40 -4.18 0.72
N ASP A 36 1.99 -5.20 0.11
CA ASP A 36 1.37 -5.94 -0.98
C ASP A 36 1.90 -7.36 -1.00
N LEU A 37 1.09 -8.31 -1.42
CA LEU A 37 1.49 -9.69 -1.60
C LEU A 37 2.09 -9.95 -2.98
N ASN A 38 1.99 -9.00 -3.91
CA ASN A 38 2.55 -9.11 -5.25
C ASN A 38 4.05 -8.77 -5.22
N VAL A 39 4.86 -9.77 -4.87
CA VAL A 39 6.31 -9.60 -4.71
C VAL A 39 6.97 -9.16 -6.01
N THR A 40 6.50 -9.66 -7.16
CA THR A 40 7.05 -9.26 -8.46
C THR A 40 6.87 -7.77 -8.71
N ALA A 41 5.68 -7.23 -8.42
CA ALA A 41 5.44 -5.79 -8.56
C ALA A 41 6.31 -5.00 -7.58
N LEU A 42 6.45 -5.45 -6.34
CA LEU A 42 7.31 -4.78 -5.35
C LEU A 42 8.77 -4.74 -5.82
N GLU A 43 9.28 -5.82 -6.39
CA GLU A 43 10.65 -5.86 -6.91
C GLU A 43 10.83 -4.87 -8.06
N THR A 44 9.86 -4.79 -8.97
CA THR A 44 9.89 -3.81 -10.06
C THR A 44 9.94 -2.38 -9.52
N ILE A 45 9.09 -2.07 -8.54
CA ILE A 45 9.03 -0.73 -7.93
C ILE A 45 10.37 -0.39 -7.26
N LYS A 46 11.00 -1.33 -6.58
CA LYS A 46 12.31 -1.11 -5.94
C LYS A 46 13.39 -0.67 -6.92
N THR A 47 13.30 -1.08 -8.18
CA THR A 47 14.26 -0.67 -9.21
C THR A 47 14.02 0.76 -9.73
N GLY A 48 12.95 1.40 -9.29
CA GLY A 48 12.56 2.72 -9.78
C GLY A 48 11.68 2.68 -11.03
N SER A 49 11.14 1.50 -11.36
CA SER A 49 10.28 1.30 -12.52
C SER A 49 8.83 1.06 -12.09
N MET A 50 7.90 1.57 -12.88
CA MET A 50 6.48 1.34 -12.64
C MET A 50 6.08 -0.03 -13.17
N PRO A 51 5.27 -0.81 -12.41
CA PRO A 51 4.78 -2.10 -12.88
C PRO A 51 3.66 -1.98 -13.93
N PHE A 52 3.24 -0.77 -14.23
CA PHE A 52 2.24 -0.45 -15.26
C PHE A 52 2.51 0.95 -15.79
N VAL A 53 1.86 1.29 -16.90
CA VAL A 53 2.01 2.63 -17.50
C VAL A 53 1.18 3.64 -16.73
N GLU A 54 1.84 4.67 -16.21
CA GLU A 54 1.20 5.79 -15.52
C GLU A 54 1.97 7.05 -15.87
N HIS A 55 1.25 8.07 -16.33
CA HIS A 55 1.86 9.31 -16.83
C HIS A 55 2.64 10.02 -15.72
N GLU A 56 3.91 10.35 -16.02
CA GLU A 56 4.81 11.08 -15.12
C GLU A 56 5.09 10.42 -13.77
N ALA A 57 4.77 9.12 -13.63
CA ALA A 57 4.91 8.44 -12.35
C ALA A 57 6.36 8.05 -12.02
N GLU A 58 7.17 7.66 -13.00
CA GLU A 58 8.54 7.20 -12.71
C GLU A 58 9.42 8.24 -12.04
N PRO A 59 9.43 9.52 -12.46
CA PRO A 59 10.21 10.54 -11.75
C PRO A 59 9.74 10.71 -10.30
N LEU A 60 8.45 10.64 -10.02
CA LEU A 60 7.92 10.71 -8.67
C LEU A 60 8.36 9.51 -7.85
N LEU A 61 8.33 8.31 -8.45
CA LEU A 61 8.76 7.08 -7.80
C LEU A 61 10.24 7.15 -7.42
N ARG A 62 11.10 7.54 -8.35
CA ARG A 62 12.53 7.65 -8.10
C ARG A 62 12.84 8.67 -7.01
N ASN A 63 12.16 9.81 -7.04
CA ASN A 63 12.32 10.82 -6.01
C ASN A 63 11.90 10.30 -4.62
N ALA A 64 10.79 9.58 -4.56
CA ALA A 64 10.31 8.99 -3.30
C ALA A 64 11.31 7.97 -2.74
N LEU A 65 11.88 7.13 -3.60
CA LEU A 65 12.89 6.16 -3.20
C LEU A 65 14.19 6.83 -2.75
N ASP A 66 14.65 7.83 -3.49
CA ASP A 66 15.88 8.56 -3.17
C ASP A 66 15.77 9.27 -1.83
N LYS A 67 14.61 9.84 -1.53
CA LYS A 67 14.35 10.52 -0.26
C LYS A 67 13.99 9.56 0.87
N ARG A 68 13.92 8.27 0.59
CA ARG A 68 13.54 7.23 1.55
C ARG A 68 12.17 7.46 2.18
N LEU A 69 11.25 8.06 1.41
CA LEU A 69 9.88 8.27 1.84
C LEU A 69 8.98 7.08 1.51
N LEU A 70 9.43 6.19 0.64
CA LEU A 70 8.66 5.01 0.22
C LEU A 70 9.39 3.74 0.64
N VAL A 71 8.70 2.91 1.41
CA VAL A 71 9.16 1.59 1.84
C VAL A 71 8.21 0.55 1.27
N LEU A 72 8.75 -0.56 0.80
CA LEU A 72 7.98 -1.64 0.18
C LEU A 72 8.08 -2.89 1.04
N SER A 73 6.95 -3.52 1.33
CA SER A 73 6.92 -4.67 2.23
C SER A 73 5.86 -5.68 1.82
N SER A 74 6.18 -6.95 2.02
CA SER A 74 5.20 -8.05 1.99
C SER A 74 4.98 -8.66 3.37
N ASP A 75 5.54 -8.05 4.41
CA ASP A 75 5.40 -8.51 5.79
C ASP A 75 4.23 -7.77 6.46
N PRO A 76 3.16 -8.46 6.86
CA PRO A 76 2.00 -7.79 7.46
C PRO A 76 2.33 -7.06 8.76
N SER A 77 3.42 -7.42 9.47
CA SER A 77 3.82 -6.71 10.68
C SER A 77 4.20 -5.25 10.39
N ASP A 78 4.59 -4.91 9.17
CA ASP A 78 4.94 -3.53 8.81
C ASP A 78 3.71 -2.62 8.74
N VAL A 79 2.52 -3.18 8.62
CA VAL A 79 1.26 -2.41 8.67
C VAL A 79 1.10 -1.73 10.05
N SER A 80 1.60 -2.36 11.11
CA SER A 80 1.52 -1.82 12.47
C SER A 80 2.34 -0.55 12.66
N LYS A 81 3.27 -0.25 11.76
CA LYS A 81 4.20 0.87 11.88
C LYS A 81 3.66 2.19 11.33
N ALA A 82 2.46 2.20 10.77
CA ALA A 82 1.85 3.40 10.18
C ALA A 82 0.76 3.97 11.10
N HIS A 83 0.60 5.30 11.09
CA HIS A 83 -0.50 5.96 11.78
C HIS A 83 -1.84 5.75 11.08
N HIS A 84 -1.83 5.73 9.75
CA HIS A 84 -3.02 5.59 8.93
C HIS A 84 -2.86 4.42 7.97
N VAL A 85 -3.89 3.60 7.85
CA VAL A 85 -3.88 2.44 6.95
C VAL A 85 -4.98 2.63 5.91
N ILE A 86 -4.59 2.67 4.64
CA ILE A 86 -5.52 2.79 3.52
C ILE A 86 -5.59 1.45 2.81
N ILE A 87 -6.79 0.89 2.74
CA ILE A 87 -7.03 -0.38 2.06
C ILE A 87 -7.41 -0.07 0.61
N ALA A 88 -6.51 -0.38 -0.30
CA ALA A 88 -6.66 -0.07 -1.73
C ALA A 88 -6.56 -1.34 -2.58
N ILE A 89 -7.10 -2.44 -2.08
CA ILE A 89 -7.17 -3.68 -2.85
C ILE A 89 -8.34 -3.64 -3.83
N GLY A 90 -8.20 -4.33 -4.96
CA GLY A 90 -9.33 -4.53 -5.86
C GLY A 90 -10.40 -5.36 -5.19
N THR A 91 -11.65 -5.06 -5.50
CA THR A 91 -12.78 -5.91 -5.09
C THR A 91 -13.21 -6.69 -6.33
N PRO A 92 -12.72 -7.93 -6.51
CA PRO A 92 -13.12 -8.70 -7.68
C PRO A 92 -14.61 -8.99 -7.65
N VAL A 93 -15.20 -9.11 -8.83
CA VAL A 93 -16.60 -9.50 -8.98
C VAL A 93 -16.66 -10.90 -9.58
N ASP A 94 -17.74 -11.61 -9.28
CA ASP A 94 -17.98 -12.91 -9.88
C ASP A 94 -18.57 -12.75 -11.30
N GLU A 95 -18.89 -13.86 -11.97
CA GLU A 95 -19.44 -13.84 -13.32
C GLU A 95 -20.80 -13.15 -13.43
N TYR A 96 -21.47 -12.91 -12.28
CA TYR A 96 -22.75 -12.20 -12.20
C TYR A 96 -22.57 -10.76 -11.69
N LEU A 97 -21.34 -10.26 -11.65
CA LEU A 97 -20.98 -8.91 -11.21
C LEU A 97 -21.25 -8.66 -9.71
N ASN A 98 -21.32 -9.72 -8.90
CA ASN A 98 -21.43 -9.57 -7.44
C ASN A 98 -20.05 -9.37 -6.83
N PRO A 99 -19.87 -8.40 -5.92
CA PRO A 99 -18.58 -8.22 -5.25
C PRO A 99 -18.18 -9.48 -4.48
N GLN A 100 -16.93 -9.89 -4.63
CA GLN A 100 -16.37 -11.00 -3.86
C GLN A 100 -15.73 -10.43 -2.59
N LEU A 101 -16.48 -10.45 -1.51
CA LEU A 101 -16.03 -9.88 -0.24
C LEU A 101 -15.03 -10.78 0.51
N ARG A 102 -14.88 -12.04 0.06
CA ARG A 102 -14.00 -12.98 0.74
C ARG A 102 -12.56 -12.49 0.80
N ALA A 103 -12.05 -11.90 -0.30
CA ALA A 103 -10.69 -11.39 -0.32
C ALA A 103 -10.49 -10.28 0.72
N LEU A 104 -11.48 -9.40 0.87
CA LEU A 104 -11.43 -8.34 1.86
C LEU A 104 -11.49 -8.90 3.29
N LEU A 105 -12.36 -9.87 3.53
CA LEU A 105 -12.46 -10.50 4.84
C LEU A 105 -11.18 -11.25 5.20
N ASP A 106 -10.61 -11.99 4.26
CA ASP A 106 -9.34 -12.71 4.47
C ASP A 106 -8.20 -11.74 4.78
N LEU A 107 -8.18 -10.58 4.11
CA LEU A 107 -7.21 -9.54 4.39
C LEU A 107 -7.31 -9.06 5.83
N PHE A 108 -8.52 -8.75 6.31
CA PHE A 108 -8.71 -8.28 7.68
C PHE A 108 -8.36 -9.35 8.71
N VAL A 109 -8.62 -10.62 8.41
CA VAL A 109 -8.17 -11.72 9.28
C VAL A 109 -6.64 -11.72 9.37
N THR A 110 -5.94 -11.56 8.25
CA THR A 110 -4.48 -11.53 8.23
C THR A 110 -3.92 -10.31 8.97
N LEU A 111 -4.52 -9.14 8.78
CA LEU A 111 -4.00 -7.88 9.34
C LEU A 111 -4.42 -7.64 10.78
N SER A 112 -5.49 -8.27 11.23
CA SER A 112 -6.06 -8.04 12.58
C SER A 112 -5.03 -8.03 13.71
N PRO A 113 -4.07 -8.99 13.77
CA PRO A 113 -3.06 -8.98 14.85
C PRO A 113 -2.13 -7.77 14.82
N TYR A 114 -2.04 -7.07 13.69
CA TYR A 114 -1.11 -5.96 13.48
C TYR A 114 -1.77 -4.59 13.50
N LEU A 115 -3.09 -4.55 13.69
CA LEU A 115 -3.85 -3.31 13.81
C LEU A 115 -4.01 -2.94 15.28
N ASP A 116 -3.93 -1.66 15.60
CA ASP A 116 -4.12 -1.19 16.97
C ASP A 116 -5.09 0.00 17.02
N PRO A 117 -5.63 0.32 18.23
CA PRO A 117 -6.65 1.37 18.37
C PRO A 117 -6.19 2.78 17.99
N SER A 118 -4.87 3.01 17.92
CA SER A 118 -4.34 4.33 17.55
C SER A 118 -4.35 4.59 16.04
N GLN A 119 -4.58 3.56 15.24
CA GLN A 119 -4.56 3.68 13.79
C GLN A 119 -5.92 4.10 13.23
N THR A 120 -5.88 4.93 12.20
CA THR A 120 -7.06 5.22 11.38
C THR A 120 -7.04 4.27 10.18
N ILE A 121 -8.15 3.60 9.94
CA ILE A 121 -8.28 2.67 8.81
C ILE A 121 -9.27 3.24 7.82
N ILE A 122 -8.83 3.40 6.58
CA ILE A 122 -9.62 3.95 5.49
C ILE A 122 -9.79 2.84 4.45
N ILE A 123 -11.03 2.51 4.15
CA ILE A 123 -11.36 1.52 3.13
C ILE A 123 -11.79 2.27 1.87
N ARG A 124 -11.13 1.94 0.78
CA ARG A 124 -11.37 2.61 -0.47
C ARG A 124 -11.97 1.67 -1.50
#